data_fa1e96c59176747d21d1752d5fb0fcc1
#
_entry.id   fa1e96c59176747d21d1752d5fb0fcc1
#
_cell.length_a   1.000
_cell.length_b   1.000
_cell.length_c   1.000
_cell.angle_alpha   90.00
_cell.angle_beta   90.00
_cell.angle_gamma   90.00
#
_symmetry.space_group_name_H-M   'P 1'
#
loop_
_entity.id
_entity.type
_entity.pdbx_description
1 polymer ?
#
loop_
_entity_poly.entity_id
_entity_poly.type
_entity_poly.pdbx_seq_one_letter_code
_entity_poly.pdbx_strand_id
1 'polypeptide(L)'
;MRIAYILTSLGIGGAEKQVLALADRMSARGHTVLLLALRARQQQEWPAQVDVVYLNMQKTPVDLVAGALRARRALGAFKPDVVHSHTYPANMLARMMGLCGAAPRVISTIHNVYEGGRLRMLTYRWTDLLVCHTTAVSTAAAERFIRLKAVPREKCGVLTNGIDTGEFTPDTPRREAMRTQLGAGNDFIWLAAGRITEAKDYPNLIRAFEQVQDTMHETQLWIAGETAAGSRSSDREEPGCFRLKASSSEHDRVRLLGLRRDMPTLLDAADGFVLSSAWEGMPLVIGEAMSMEKPVVATDVGGVRELLGDTGSIVRAKDSAALAAAMLEAMRRPAAGRAMAGRAARQRILRYFSIDSKAAEWEKLYQSLL
;
A
#
# COMPACT_ATOMS: atom_id res chain seq x y z
N MET A 1 5.44 -25.63 -4.87
CA MET A 1 4.79 -25.05 -6.06
C MET A 1 5.72 -24.09 -6.77
N ARG A 2 5.52 -23.87 -8.05
CA ARG A 2 6.16 -22.83 -8.86
C ARG A 2 5.19 -21.66 -9.03
N ILE A 3 5.48 -20.53 -8.41
CA ILE A 3 4.58 -19.37 -8.36
C ILE A 3 5.20 -18.22 -9.17
N ALA A 4 4.47 -17.70 -10.14
CA ALA A 4 4.89 -16.53 -10.89
C ALA A 4 4.05 -15.31 -10.49
N TYR A 5 4.67 -14.28 -9.94
CA TYR A 5 4.05 -12.98 -9.69
C TYR A 5 4.23 -12.05 -10.87
N ILE A 6 3.20 -11.32 -11.25
CA ILE A 6 3.27 -10.29 -12.29
C ILE A 6 2.82 -8.95 -11.71
N LEU A 7 3.67 -7.91 -11.81
CA LEU A 7 3.36 -6.56 -11.35
C LEU A 7 3.83 -5.49 -12.33
N THR A 8 3.30 -4.28 -12.18
CA THR A 8 3.58 -3.19 -13.14
C THR A 8 5.03 -2.72 -13.08
N SER A 9 5.62 -2.63 -11.88
CA SER A 9 7.00 -2.18 -11.67
C SER A 9 7.49 -2.59 -10.29
N LEU A 10 8.78 -2.49 -10.03
CA LEU A 10 9.38 -2.59 -8.69
C LEU A 10 9.62 -1.18 -8.11
N GLY A 11 8.61 -0.33 -8.24
CA GLY A 11 8.59 1.01 -7.67
C GLY A 11 8.25 1.02 -6.18
N ILE A 12 8.26 2.22 -5.57
CA ILE A 12 7.86 2.40 -4.18
C ILE A 12 6.34 2.60 -4.13
N GLY A 13 5.63 1.57 -3.68
CA GLY A 13 4.18 1.57 -3.54
C GLY A 13 3.71 0.40 -2.67
N GLY A 14 2.47 0.49 -2.15
CA GLY A 14 1.93 -0.54 -1.26
C GLY A 14 1.76 -1.89 -1.96
N ALA A 15 1.32 -1.91 -3.21
CA ALA A 15 1.15 -3.16 -3.97
C ALA A 15 2.51 -3.85 -4.22
N GLU A 16 3.53 -3.08 -4.60
CA GLU A 16 4.88 -3.57 -4.83
C GLU A 16 5.49 -4.13 -3.53
N LYS A 17 5.41 -3.37 -2.43
CA LYS A 17 5.89 -3.81 -1.11
C LYS A 17 5.20 -5.11 -0.67
N GLN A 18 3.88 -5.20 -0.84
CA GLN A 18 3.10 -6.39 -0.52
C GLN A 18 3.55 -7.62 -1.33
N VAL A 19 3.75 -7.46 -2.65
CA VAL A 19 4.17 -8.58 -3.51
C VAL A 19 5.58 -9.06 -3.16
N LEU A 20 6.50 -8.14 -2.90
CA LEU A 20 7.87 -8.50 -2.52
C LEU A 20 7.89 -9.26 -1.17
N ALA A 21 7.15 -8.78 -0.17
CA ALA A 21 7.03 -9.46 1.11
C ALA A 21 6.38 -10.85 0.97
N LEU A 22 5.34 -10.96 0.13
CA LEU A 22 4.70 -12.25 -0.13
C LEU A 22 5.63 -13.22 -0.88
N ALA A 23 6.38 -12.73 -1.88
CA ALA A 23 7.35 -13.52 -2.63
C ALA A 23 8.46 -14.08 -1.72
N ASP A 24 8.96 -13.26 -0.80
CA ASP A 24 9.92 -13.67 0.21
C ASP A 24 9.37 -14.79 1.10
N ARG A 25 8.17 -14.61 1.66
CA ARG A 25 7.52 -15.61 2.52
C ARG A 25 7.19 -16.91 1.79
N MET A 26 6.79 -16.83 0.51
CA MET A 26 6.56 -18.03 -0.30
C MET A 26 7.86 -18.77 -0.58
N SER A 27 8.95 -18.07 -0.88
CA SER A 27 10.28 -18.67 -1.05
C SER A 27 10.74 -19.34 0.24
N ALA A 28 10.61 -18.69 1.40
CA ALA A 28 10.94 -19.26 2.72
C ALA A 28 10.11 -20.50 3.06
N ARG A 29 8.91 -20.66 2.49
CA ARG A 29 8.05 -21.85 2.61
C ARG A 29 8.39 -22.96 1.62
N GLY A 30 9.50 -22.84 0.88
CA GLY A 30 9.98 -23.86 -0.07
C GLY A 30 9.31 -23.82 -1.45
N HIS A 31 8.64 -22.74 -1.79
CA HIS A 31 8.13 -22.56 -3.16
C HIS A 31 9.19 -21.91 -4.05
N THR A 32 9.20 -22.26 -5.34
CA THR A 32 10.04 -21.58 -6.32
C THR A 32 9.28 -20.36 -6.85
N VAL A 33 9.86 -19.19 -6.75
CA VAL A 33 9.18 -17.93 -7.06
C VAL A 33 9.87 -17.21 -8.22
N LEU A 34 9.08 -16.81 -9.21
CA LEU A 34 9.48 -15.93 -10.31
C LEU A 34 8.68 -14.63 -10.23
N LEU A 35 9.33 -13.49 -10.41
CA LEU A 35 8.70 -12.19 -10.43
C LEU A 35 8.90 -11.54 -11.80
N LEU A 36 7.79 -11.18 -12.47
CA LEU A 36 7.81 -10.47 -13.74
C LEU A 36 7.35 -9.02 -13.51
N ALA A 37 8.21 -8.05 -13.82
CA ALA A 37 7.89 -6.64 -13.79
C ALA A 37 7.69 -6.10 -15.22
N LEU A 38 6.53 -5.47 -15.50
CA LEU A 38 6.24 -4.93 -16.82
C LEU A 38 7.26 -3.86 -17.22
N ARG A 39 7.68 -3.02 -16.25
CA ARG A 39 8.60 -1.91 -16.48
C ARG A 39 9.87 -2.08 -15.66
N ALA A 40 11.00 -1.72 -16.26
CA ALA A 40 12.29 -1.67 -15.59
C ALA A 40 12.42 -0.40 -14.73
N ARG A 41 11.57 -0.26 -13.71
CA ARG A 41 11.70 0.78 -12.69
C ARG A 41 12.00 0.12 -11.36
N GLN A 42 13.28 -0.03 -11.07
CA GLN A 42 13.74 -0.57 -9.80
C GLN A 42 13.94 0.58 -8.81
N GLN A 43 13.20 0.56 -7.71
CA GLN A 43 13.36 1.48 -6.58
C GLN A 43 13.39 0.75 -5.23
N GLN A 44 13.17 -0.58 -5.26
CA GLN A 44 13.25 -1.45 -4.09
C GLN A 44 14.18 -2.62 -4.38
N GLU A 45 14.81 -3.12 -3.35
CA GLU A 45 15.52 -4.40 -3.37
C GLU A 45 14.49 -5.53 -3.31
N TRP A 46 14.82 -6.69 -3.83
CA TRP A 46 14.01 -7.89 -3.73
C TRP A 46 14.79 -9.02 -3.06
N PRO A 47 14.11 -10.02 -2.51
CA PRO A 47 14.78 -11.15 -1.88
C PRO A 47 15.72 -11.88 -2.84
N ALA A 48 16.94 -12.17 -2.40
CA ALA A 48 17.98 -12.74 -3.25
C ALA A 48 17.61 -14.11 -3.87
N GLN A 49 16.70 -14.82 -3.22
CA GLN A 49 16.18 -16.13 -3.66
C GLN A 49 15.04 -16.03 -4.68
N VAL A 50 14.62 -14.85 -5.08
CA VAL A 50 13.52 -14.61 -6.05
C VAL A 50 14.10 -14.17 -7.38
N ASP A 51 13.86 -14.96 -8.43
CA ASP A 51 14.23 -14.59 -9.79
C ASP A 51 13.36 -13.44 -10.30
N VAL A 52 13.98 -12.44 -10.92
CA VAL A 52 13.27 -11.28 -11.47
C VAL A 52 13.52 -11.13 -12.96
N VAL A 53 12.43 -10.98 -13.72
CA VAL A 53 12.47 -10.73 -15.16
C VAL A 53 11.76 -9.40 -15.47
N TYR A 54 12.49 -8.48 -16.10
CA TYR A 54 11.94 -7.23 -16.61
C TYR A 54 11.44 -7.40 -18.05
N LEU A 55 10.16 -7.10 -18.26
CA LEU A 55 9.52 -7.22 -19.56
C LEU A 55 9.75 -5.99 -20.45
N ASN A 56 10.23 -4.89 -19.87
CA ASN A 56 10.52 -3.62 -20.57
C ASN A 56 9.38 -3.15 -21.49
N MET A 57 8.14 -3.22 -20.99
CA MET A 57 6.94 -2.83 -21.72
C MET A 57 6.75 -1.31 -21.65
N GLN A 58 6.95 -0.64 -22.75
CA GLN A 58 6.59 0.78 -22.92
C GLN A 58 5.12 0.89 -23.40
N LYS A 59 4.63 2.12 -23.60
CA LYS A 59 3.25 2.36 -24.05
C LYS A 59 3.09 2.22 -25.59
N THR A 60 4.13 1.85 -26.33
CA THR A 60 4.04 1.64 -27.76
C THR A 60 3.47 0.25 -28.10
N PRO A 61 2.70 0.08 -29.19
CA PRO A 61 2.19 -1.22 -29.58
C PRO A 61 3.29 -2.28 -29.76
N VAL A 62 4.43 -1.89 -30.33
CA VAL A 62 5.57 -2.77 -30.57
C VAL A 62 6.14 -3.29 -29.25
N ASP A 63 6.35 -2.40 -28.28
CA ASP A 63 6.88 -2.77 -26.97
C ASP A 63 5.90 -3.64 -26.18
N LEU A 64 4.59 -3.39 -26.32
CA LEU A 64 3.56 -4.22 -25.69
C LEU A 64 3.61 -5.65 -26.23
N VAL A 65 3.70 -5.83 -27.57
CA VAL A 65 3.83 -7.15 -28.20
C VAL A 65 5.16 -7.81 -27.80
N ALA A 66 6.26 -7.09 -27.90
CA ALA A 66 7.58 -7.63 -27.53
C ALA A 66 7.63 -8.04 -26.05
N GLY A 67 7.04 -7.23 -25.16
CA GLY A 67 6.92 -7.54 -23.74
C GLY A 67 6.04 -8.76 -23.47
N ALA A 68 4.93 -8.90 -24.17
CA ALA A 68 4.07 -10.08 -24.08
C ALA A 68 4.78 -11.36 -24.54
N LEU A 69 5.59 -11.28 -25.61
CA LEU A 69 6.41 -12.42 -26.06
C LEU A 69 7.51 -12.77 -25.04
N ARG A 70 8.15 -11.77 -24.40
CA ARG A 70 9.09 -11.99 -23.30
C ARG A 70 8.41 -12.67 -22.11
N ALA A 71 7.22 -12.19 -21.70
CA ALA A 71 6.44 -12.81 -20.65
C ALA A 71 6.12 -14.27 -20.96
N ARG A 72 5.63 -14.57 -22.19
CA ARG A 72 5.33 -15.94 -22.63
C ARG A 72 6.56 -16.84 -22.57
N ARG A 73 7.73 -16.37 -23.03
CA ARG A 73 8.99 -17.12 -22.96
C ARG A 73 9.40 -17.39 -21.51
N ALA A 74 9.37 -16.38 -20.66
CA ALA A 74 9.74 -16.51 -19.25
C ALA A 74 8.82 -17.50 -18.52
N LEU A 75 7.49 -17.38 -18.68
CA LEU A 75 6.52 -18.28 -18.10
C LEU A 75 6.66 -19.71 -18.68
N GLY A 76 6.88 -19.86 -19.99
CA GLY A 76 7.09 -21.14 -20.62
C GLY A 76 8.35 -21.89 -20.14
N ALA A 77 9.44 -21.16 -19.88
CA ALA A 77 10.66 -21.70 -19.27
C ALA A 77 10.47 -22.02 -17.79
N PHE A 78 9.79 -21.14 -17.06
CA PHE A 78 9.52 -21.31 -15.63
C PHE A 78 8.45 -22.38 -15.35
N LYS A 79 7.49 -22.60 -16.21
CA LYS A 79 6.36 -23.56 -16.05
C LYS A 79 5.67 -23.39 -14.69
N PRO A 80 5.01 -22.25 -14.44
CA PRO A 80 4.35 -22.00 -13.17
C PRO A 80 3.16 -22.91 -12.95
N ASP A 81 2.91 -23.31 -11.68
CA ASP A 81 1.66 -23.93 -11.26
C ASP A 81 0.54 -22.88 -11.16
N VAL A 82 0.92 -21.67 -10.68
CA VAL A 82 0.03 -20.51 -10.49
C VAL A 82 0.71 -19.25 -10.99
N VAL A 83 -0.06 -18.41 -11.70
CA VAL A 83 0.32 -17.04 -12.07
C VAL A 83 -0.57 -16.08 -11.29
N HIS A 84 0.03 -15.26 -10.42
CA HIS A 84 -0.66 -14.30 -9.60
C HIS A 84 -0.28 -12.87 -10.00
N SER A 85 -1.24 -12.11 -10.47
CA SER A 85 -1.03 -10.76 -11.01
C SER A 85 -1.60 -9.68 -10.11
N HIS A 86 -0.95 -8.51 -10.08
CA HIS A 86 -1.27 -7.41 -9.21
C HIS A 86 -1.36 -6.10 -9.99
N THR A 87 -2.43 -5.34 -9.77
CA THR A 87 -2.77 -4.10 -10.46
C THR A 87 -3.25 -4.31 -11.91
N TYR A 88 -4.03 -3.34 -12.42
CA TYR A 88 -4.73 -3.47 -13.70
C TYR A 88 -3.85 -3.88 -14.89
N PRO A 89 -2.69 -3.25 -15.18
CA PRO A 89 -1.90 -3.63 -16.36
C PRO A 89 -1.35 -5.06 -16.29
N ALA A 90 -0.90 -5.48 -15.11
CA ALA A 90 -0.39 -6.83 -14.89
C ALA A 90 -1.53 -7.86 -14.93
N ASN A 91 -2.72 -7.52 -14.40
CA ASN A 91 -3.90 -8.37 -14.48
C ASN A 91 -4.30 -8.65 -15.92
N MET A 92 -4.26 -7.64 -16.80
CA MET A 92 -4.57 -7.84 -18.23
C MET A 92 -3.51 -8.69 -18.94
N LEU A 93 -2.23 -8.49 -18.64
CA LEU A 93 -1.16 -9.33 -19.20
C LEU A 93 -1.30 -10.79 -18.75
N ALA A 94 -1.54 -11.05 -17.46
CA ALA A 94 -1.69 -12.40 -16.95
C ALA A 94 -2.86 -13.14 -17.61
N ARG A 95 -4.01 -12.48 -17.81
CA ARG A 95 -5.17 -13.00 -18.51
C ARG A 95 -4.84 -13.35 -19.96
N MET A 96 -4.10 -12.50 -20.65
CA MET A 96 -3.63 -12.79 -22.01
C MET A 96 -2.67 -14.00 -22.04
N MET A 97 -1.80 -14.15 -21.04
CA MET A 97 -0.93 -15.32 -20.92
C MET A 97 -1.73 -16.61 -20.66
N GLY A 98 -2.83 -16.53 -19.91
CA GLY A 98 -3.79 -17.64 -19.75
C GLY A 98 -4.41 -18.06 -21.07
N LEU A 99 -4.87 -17.10 -21.89
CA LEU A 99 -5.41 -17.35 -23.21
C LEU A 99 -4.40 -18.03 -24.16
N CYS A 100 -3.11 -17.66 -24.04
CA CYS A 100 -2.03 -18.23 -24.84
C CYS A 100 -1.47 -19.56 -24.28
N GLY A 101 -2.07 -20.13 -23.24
CA GLY A 101 -1.64 -21.39 -22.61
C GLY A 101 -0.32 -21.31 -21.83
N ALA A 102 0.21 -20.11 -21.60
CA ALA A 102 1.44 -19.91 -20.85
C ALA A 102 1.22 -19.75 -19.33
N ALA A 103 -0.02 -19.59 -18.89
CA ALA A 103 -0.42 -19.44 -17.49
C ALA A 103 -1.61 -20.37 -17.21
N PRO A 104 -1.39 -21.53 -16.61
CA PRO A 104 -2.45 -22.55 -16.45
C PRO A 104 -3.53 -22.11 -15.43
N ARG A 105 -3.14 -21.38 -14.40
CA ARG A 105 -4.04 -20.87 -13.35
C ARG A 105 -3.70 -19.41 -13.05
N VAL A 106 -4.61 -18.52 -13.42
CA VAL A 106 -4.43 -17.08 -13.24
C VAL A 106 -5.26 -16.59 -12.06
N ILE A 107 -4.63 -15.91 -11.13
CA ILE A 107 -5.26 -15.14 -10.06
C ILE A 107 -4.97 -13.67 -10.31
N SER A 108 -5.97 -12.81 -10.16
CA SER A 108 -5.83 -11.36 -10.29
C SER A 108 -6.17 -10.67 -8.97
N THR A 109 -5.27 -9.83 -8.44
CA THR A 109 -5.54 -9.03 -7.24
C THR A 109 -5.83 -7.57 -7.59
N ILE A 110 -6.92 -7.06 -6.99
CA ILE A 110 -7.36 -5.68 -7.03
C ILE A 110 -6.81 -4.97 -5.80
N HIS A 111 -5.98 -3.94 -6.01
CA HIS A 111 -5.29 -3.22 -4.93
C HIS A 111 -5.93 -1.91 -4.50
N ASN A 112 -6.98 -1.45 -5.19
CA ASN A 112 -7.64 -0.19 -4.85
C ASN A 112 -9.14 -0.27 -5.12
N VAL A 113 -9.93 0.52 -4.39
CA VAL A 113 -11.36 0.69 -4.69
C VAL A 113 -11.56 1.36 -6.04
N TYR A 114 -10.60 2.15 -6.53
CA TYR A 114 -10.63 2.79 -7.83
C TYR A 114 -9.40 2.43 -8.66
N GLU A 115 -9.57 1.60 -9.67
CA GLU A 115 -8.53 1.23 -10.65
C GLU A 115 -8.80 1.78 -12.05
N GLY A 116 -9.59 2.85 -12.16
CA GLY A 116 -9.90 3.54 -13.40
C GLY A 116 -11.39 3.51 -13.75
N GLY A 117 -11.72 4.08 -14.93
CA GLY A 117 -13.08 4.31 -15.36
C GLY A 117 -13.82 3.06 -15.92
N ARG A 118 -15.01 3.30 -16.48
CA ARG A 118 -15.92 2.26 -16.99
C ARG A 118 -15.27 1.28 -17.98
N LEU A 119 -14.38 1.78 -18.84
CA LEU A 119 -13.71 0.91 -19.83
C LEU A 119 -12.87 -0.17 -19.16
N ARG A 120 -12.13 0.13 -18.09
CA ARG A 120 -11.36 -0.87 -17.35
C ARG A 120 -12.27 -1.90 -16.66
N MET A 121 -13.42 -1.47 -16.16
CA MET A 121 -14.39 -2.39 -15.57
C MET A 121 -14.97 -3.36 -16.63
N LEU A 122 -15.22 -2.87 -17.84
CA LEU A 122 -15.62 -3.72 -18.96
C LEU A 122 -14.53 -4.71 -19.36
N THR A 123 -13.27 -4.31 -19.42
CA THR A 123 -12.17 -5.24 -19.72
C THR A 123 -12.03 -6.31 -18.64
N TYR A 124 -12.18 -6.00 -17.36
CA TYR A 124 -12.24 -7.00 -16.29
C TYR A 124 -13.37 -8.01 -16.55
N ARG A 125 -14.58 -7.52 -16.84
CA ARG A 125 -15.75 -8.35 -17.11
C ARG A 125 -15.57 -9.29 -18.31
N TRP A 126 -15.11 -8.76 -19.43
CA TRP A 126 -14.95 -9.57 -20.66
C TRP A 126 -13.84 -10.61 -20.57
N THR A 127 -12.83 -10.35 -19.75
CA THR A 127 -11.69 -11.24 -19.57
C THR A 127 -11.79 -12.10 -18.31
N ASP A 128 -12.93 -12.09 -17.60
CA ASP A 128 -13.10 -12.84 -16.35
C ASP A 128 -13.01 -14.36 -16.56
N LEU A 129 -13.40 -14.85 -17.73
CA LEU A 129 -13.26 -16.28 -18.09
C LEU A 129 -11.80 -16.76 -18.10
N LEU A 130 -10.83 -15.85 -18.18
CA LEU A 130 -9.40 -16.16 -18.26
C LEU A 130 -8.72 -16.21 -16.87
N VAL A 131 -9.48 -16.03 -15.79
CA VAL A 131 -8.98 -16.15 -14.42
C VAL A 131 -9.72 -17.22 -13.64
N CYS A 132 -8.99 -17.95 -12.81
CA CYS A 132 -9.59 -18.91 -11.89
C CYS A 132 -10.24 -18.17 -10.72
N HIS A 133 -9.59 -17.11 -10.21
CA HIS A 133 -10.06 -16.36 -9.06
C HIS A 133 -9.60 -14.90 -9.11
N THR A 134 -10.43 -14.01 -8.64
CA THR A 134 -10.07 -12.59 -8.42
C THR A 134 -10.11 -12.31 -6.93
N THR A 135 -9.07 -11.68 -6.39
CA THR A 135 -9.06 -11.23 -5.00
C THR A 135 -9.05 -9.71 -4.94
N ALA A 136 -9.56 -9.18 -3.86
CA ALA A 136 -9.45 -7.77 -3.52
C ALA A 136 -8.81 -7.62 -2.14
N VAL A 137 -8.04 -6.55 -1.94
CA VAL A 137 -7.35 -6.30 -0.67
C VAL A 137 -8.27 -5.81 0.45
N SER A 138 -9.54 -5.53 0.15
CA SER A 138 -10.55 -5.11 1.12
C SER A 138 -11.96 -5.45 0.64
N THR A 139 -12.89 -5.60 1.58
CA THR A 139 -14.32 -5.81 1.29
C THR A 139 -14.88 -4.66 0.45
N ALA A 140 -14.50 -3.41 0.76
CA ALA A 140 -14.92 -2.23 0.00
C ALA A 140 -14.50 -2.30 -1.48
N ALA A 141 -13.28 -2.80 -1.77
CA ALA A 141 -12.81 -2.99 -3.13
C ALA A 141 -13.59 -4.12 -3.83
N ALA A 142 -13.75 -5.28 -3.17
CA ALA A 142 -14.52 -6.41 -3.71
C ALA A 142 -15.95 -6.00 -4.07
N GLU A 143 -16.67 -5.43 -3.12
CA GLU A 143 -18.08 -5.00 -3.31
C GLU A 143 -18.24 -3.96 -4.43
N ARG A 144 -17.27 -3.05 -4.59
CA ARG A 144 -17.30 -2.09 -5.70
C ARG A 144 -17.18 -2.79 -7.05
N PHE A 145 -16.23 -3.73 -7.21
CA PHE A 145 -16.02 -4.42 -8.48
C PHE A 145 -17.18 -5.37 -8.82
N ILE A 146 -17.75 -6.03 -7.81
CA ILE A 146 -18.96 -6.86 -7.96
C ILE A 146 -20.15 -5.97 -8.40
N ARG A 147 -20.41 -4.86 -7.72
CA ARG A 147 -21.50 -3.92 -8.04
C ARG A 147 -21.36 -3.35 -9.45
N LEU A 148 -20.15 -3.09 -9.92
CA LEU A 148 -19.87 -2.64 -11.28
C LEU A 148 -19.90 -3.78 -12.31
N LYS A 149 -20.21 -5.01 -11.87
CA LYS A 149 -20.21 -6.22 -12.70
C LYS A 149 -18.89 -6.48 -13.43
N ALA A 150 -17.79 -5.99 -12.83
CA ALA A 150 -16.43 -6.21 -13.34
C ALA A 150 -15.91 -7.61 -13.00
N VAL A 151 -16.34 -8.17 -11.86
CA VAL A 151 -16.03 -9.52 -11.38
C VAL A 151 -17.29 -10.16 -10.84
N PRO A 152 -17.59 -11.43 -11.13
CA PRO A 152 -18.69 -12.18 -10.53
C PRO A 152 -18.43 -12.41 -9.04
N ARG A 153 -19.49 -12.40 -8.22
CA ARG A 153 -19.38 -12.55 -6.75
C ARG A 153 -18.74 -13.88 -6.36
N GLU A 154 -19.10 -14.94 -7.04
CA GLU A 154 -18.61 -16.31 -6.79
C GLU A 154 -17.12 -16.51 -7.11
N LYS A 155 -16.52 -15.61 -7.90
CA LYS A 155 -15.09 -15.60 -8.21
C LYS A 155 -14.30 -14.54 -7.46
N CYS A 156 -14.95 -13.71 -6.63
CA CYS A 156 -14.32 -12.59 -5.94
C CYS A 156 -14.14 -12.88 -4.45
N GLY A 157 -12.90 -13.15 -4.03
CA GLY A 157 -12.53 -13.27 -2.62
C GLY A 157 -11.92 -12.01 -2.05
N VAL A 158 -11.86 -11.90 -0.72
CA VAL A 158 -11.12 -10.86 -0.02
C VAL A 158 -9.92 -11.49 0.65
N LEU A 159 -8.73 -11.08 0.25
CA LEU A 159 -7.46 -11.41 0.91
C LEU A 159 -6.70 -10.12 1.17
N THR A 160 -6.67 -9.74 2.44
CA THR A 160 -6.08 -8.48 2.89
C THR A 160 -4.56 -8.48 2.78
N ASN A 161 -3.96 -7.30 2.72
CA ASN A 161 -2.53 -7.15 2.75
C ASN A 161 -1.94 -7.63 4.09
N GLY A 162 -0.69 -8.11 4.07
CA GLY A 162 0.08 -8.48 5.24
C GLY A 162 1.09 -7.40 5.64
N ILE A 163 1.35 -7.28 6.92
CA ILE A 163 2.33 -6.34 7.50
C ILE A 163 3.52 -7.14 8.01
N ASP A 164 4.73 -6.72 7.66
CA ASP A 164 5.95 -7.30 8.23
C ASP A 164 6.14 -6.79 9.67
N THR A 165 5.66 -7.57 10.62
CA THR A 165 5.71 -7.23 12.04
C THR A 165 7.11 -7.38 12.65
N GLY A 166 8.03 -8.02 11.95
CA GLY A 166 9.45 -8.08 12.32
C GLY A 166 10.18 -6.78 11.94
N GLU A 167 9.97 -6.28 10.71
CA GLU A 167 10.50 -4.98 10.28
C GLU A 167 9.90 -3.84 11.12
N PHE A 168 8.58 -3.88 11.36
CA PHE A 168 7.85 -2.85 12.10
C PHE A 168 7.68 -3.27 13.58
N THR A 169 8.78 -3.17 14.33
CA THR A 169 8.84 -3.42 15.77
C THR A 169 9.35 -2.17 16.49
N PRO A 170 8.67 -1.70 17.56
CA PRO A 170 9.08 -0.52 18.33
C PRO A 170 10.49 -0.66 18.90
N ASP A 171 11.25 0.45 18.86
CA ASP A 171 12.63 0.53 19.32
C ASP A 171 12.89 1.91 19.95
N THR A 172 13.09 1.99 21.25
CA THR A 172 13.26 3.26 21.99
C THR A 172 14.55 3.99 21.62
N PRO A 173 15.73 3.35 21.57
CA PRO A 173 16.97 3.99 21.10
C PRO A 173 16.83 4.60 19.71
N ARG A 174 16.20 3.91 18.78
CA ARG A 174 15.95 4.39 17.42
C ARG A 174 15.02 5.61 17.42
N ARG A 175 14.01 5.64 18.30
CA ARG A 175 13.11 6.79 18.50
C ARG A 175 13.90 8.04 18.93
N GLU A 176 14.72 7.92 19.97
CA GLU A 176 15.48 9.03 20.53
C GLU A 176 16.48 9.62 19.52
N ALA A 177 17.20 8.75 18.82
CA ALA A 177 18.14 9.15 17.77
C ALA A 177 17.47 9.94 16.65
N MET A 178 16.31 9.46 16.14
CA MET A 178 15.60 10.13 15.04
C MET A 178 14.97 11.44 15.50
N ARG A 179 14.41 11.52 16.72
CA ARG A 179 13.89 12.78 17.28
C ARG A 179 14.97 13.83 17.40
N THR A 180 16.16 13.46 17.87
CA THR A 180 17.33 14.35 17.93
C THR A 180 17.75 14.80 16.53
N GLN A 181 17.88 13.87 15.59
CA GLN A 181 18.27 14.16 14.19
C GLN A 181 17.32 15.14 13.52
N LEU A 182 16.01 14.99 13.76
CA LEU A 182 14.99 15.84 13.15
C LEU A 182 14.61 17.05 14.04
N GLY A 183 15.27 17.29 15.16
CA GLY A 183 14.98 18.44 16.04
C GLY A 183 13.54 18.45 16.55
N ALA A 184 12.99 17.29 16.89
CA ALA A 184 11.61 17.15 17.33
C ALA A 184 11.37 17.69 18.75
N GLY A 185 12.41 17.77 19.57
CA GLY A 185 12.28 18.20 20.97
C GLY A 185 11.23 17.39 21.72
N ASN A 186 10.41 18.07 22.50
CA ASN A 186 9.29 17.48 23.25
C ASN A 186 7.94 17.57 22.51
N ASP A 187 7.92 18.12 21.29
CA ASP A 187 6.69 18.28 20.52
C ASP A 187 6.00 16.95 20.28
N PHE A 188 4.67 16.97 20.23
CA PHE A 188 3.89 15.84 19.76
C PHE A 188 4.00 15.73 18.24
N ILE A 189 4.45 14.60 17.73
CA ILE A 189 4.70 14.39 16.30
C ILE A 189 3.59 13.56 15.67
N TRP A 190 2.81 14.17 14.79
CA TRP A 190 1.95 13.45 13.85
C TRP A 190 2.74 13.09 12.61
N LEU A 191 2.72 11.81 12.21
CA LEU A 191 3.30 11.34 10.96
C LEU A 191 2.19 10.99 9.98
N ALA A 192 2.33 11.46 8.75
CA ALA A 192 1.57 11.01 7.59
C ALA A 192 2.52 10.47 6.52
N ALA A 193 2.14 9.42 5.81
CA ALA A 193 2.99 8.82 4.80
C ALA A 193 2.23 8.38 3.55
N GLY A 194 2.82 8.65 2.38
CA GLY A 194 2.29 8.25 1.09
C GLY A 194 2.60 9.24 -0.02
N ARG A 195 2.41 8.82 -1.27
CA ARG A 195 2.62 9.70 -2.43
C ARG A 195 1.74 10.94 -2.35
N ILE A 196 2.30 12.08 -2.70
CA ILE A 196 1.54 13.35 -2.75
C ILE A 196 0.66 13.32 -4.01
N THR A 197 -0.57 12.85 -3.84
CA THR A 197 -1.58 12.68 -4.89
C THR A 197 -2.95 13.08 -4.36
N GLU A 198 -3.91 13.30 -5.26
CA GLU A 198 -5.30 13.59 -4.90
C GLU A 198 -5.91 12.53 -3.97
N ALA A 199 -5.55 11.24 -4.16
CA ALA A 199 -6.02 10.14 -3.32
C ALA A 199 -5.68 10.31 -1.84
N LYS A 200 -4.56 10.94 -1.50
CA LYS A 200 -4.08 11.14 -0.13
C LYS A 200 -4.65 12.39 0.55
N ASP A 201 -5.22 13.32 -0.22
CA ASP A 201 -5.90 14.53 0.25
C ASP A 201 -5.13 15.29 1.36
N TYR A 202 -3.83 15.52 1.10
CA TYR A 202 -3.00 16.30 2.02
C TYR A 202 -3.53 17.72 2.30
N PRO A 203 -4.21 18.42 1.37
CA PRO A 203 -4.85 19.69 1.69
C PRO A 203 -5.88 19.58 2.83
N ASN A 204 -6.63 18.48 2.90
CA ASN A 204 -7.54 18.22 4.02
C ASN A 204 -6.78 18.02 5.32
N LEU A 205 -5.65 17.31 5.28
CA LEU A 205 -4.79 17.10 6.44
C LEU A 205 -4.19 18.40 6.97
N ILE A 206 -3.68 19.27 6.08
CA ILE A 206 -3.07 20.54 6.48
C ILE A 206 -4.10 21.43 7.17
N ARG A 207 -5.31 21.58 6.60
CA ARG A 207 -6.40 22.32 7.24
C ARG A 207 -6.81 21.75 8.60
N ALA A 208 -6.75 20.42 8.75
CA ALA A 208 -6.99 19.78 10.04
C ALA A 208 -5.87 20.08 11.04
N PHE A 209 -4.62 20.03 10.57
CA PHE A 209 -3.46 20.27 11.42
C PHE A 209 -3.35 21.74 11.87
N GLU A 210 -3.73 22.71 11.04
CA GLU A 210 -3.85 24.11 11.42
C GLU A 210 -4.77 24.27 12.65
N GLN A 211 -5.94 23.65 12.65
CA GLN A 211 -6.86 23.67 13.78
C GLN A 211 -6.29 22.95 15.03
N VAL A 212 -5.50 21.88 14.83
CA VAL A 212 -4.79 21.22 15.94
C VAL A 212 -3.75 22.17 16.54
N GLN A 213 -2.98 22.85 15.70
CA GLN A 213 -1.91 23.76 16.10
C GLN A 213 -2.45 24.99 16.87
N ASP A 214 -3.62 25.50 16.48
CA ASP A 214 -4.31 26.59 17.20
C ASP A 214 -4.65 26.23 18.66
N THR A 215 -4.80 24.94 18.94
CA THR A 215 -5.15 24.42 20.28
C THR A 215 -3.95 23.88 21.04
N MET A 216 -3.02 23.24 20.34
CA MET A 216 -1.86 22.52 20.89
C MET A 216 -0.60 22.97 20.16
N HIS A 217 0.05 24.02 20.67
CA HIS A 217 1.17 24.67 19.99
C HIS A 217 2.45 23.81 19.90
N GLU A 218 2.69 22.92 20.88
CA GLU A 218 3.84 22.00 20.89
C GLU A 218 3.55 20.74 20.08
N THR A 219 3.26 20.93 18.78
CA THR A 219 2.96 19.81 17.86
C THR A 219 3.57 20.06 16.49
N GLN A 220 3.98 18.99 15.81
CA GLN A 220 4.47 19.03 14.44
C GLN A 220 3.74 17.99 13.59
N LEU A 221 3.60 18.26 12.29
CA LEU A 221 3.15 17.33 11.28
C LEU A 221 4.32 16.99 10.34
N TRP A 222 4.71 15.72 10.32
CA TRP A 222 5.70 15.22 9.39
C TRP A 222 5.00 14.47 8.26
N ILE A 223 5.34 14.80 7.02
CA ILE A 223 4.80 14.16 5.82
C ILE A 223 5.94 13.47 5.07
N ALA A 224 5.94 12.14 5.06
CA ALA A 224 6.88 11.32 4.33
C ALA A 224 6.26 10.90 2.99
N GLY A 225 6.76 11.43 1.89
CA GLY A 225 6.27 11.11 0.56
C GLY A 225 6.82 12.03 -0.51
N GLU A 226 6.68 11.60 -1.74
CA GLU A 226 7.15 12.33 -2.91
C GLU A 226 5.97 12.62 -3.84
N THR A 227 6.05 13.72 -4.57
CA THR A 227 5.12 14.00 -5.67
C THR A 227 5.32 12.98 -6.78
N ALA A 228 4.26 12.63 -7.50
CA ALA A 228 4.34 11.74 -8.66
C ALA A 228 5.31 12.23 -9.76
N ALA A 229 5.70 13.50 -9.71
CA ALA A 229 6.63 14.18 -10.59
C ALA A 229 8.13 14.03 -10.23
N GLY A 230 8.53 13.08 -9.38
CA GLY A 230 9.95 12.74 -9.10
C GLY A 230 10.76 12.25 -10.30
N SER A 231 10.24 12.32 -11.50
CA SER A 231 11.00 12.25 -12.75
C SER A 231 11.28 13.68 -13.24
N ARG A 232 12.54 14.07 -13.21
CA ARG A 232 13.05 15.24 -13.95
C ARG A 232 12.69 15.09 -15.43
N SER A 233 11.55 15.60 -15.86
CA SER A 233 11.34 16.00 -17.25
C SER A 233 10.07 16.83 -17.39
N SER A 234 10.30 18.08 -17.85
CA SER A 234 9.46 18.92 -18.69
C SER A 234 7.95 19.04 -18.40
N ASP A 235 7.55 20.23 -17.95
CA ASP A 235 6.45 21.08 -18.47
C ASP A 235 5.07 20.48 -18.74
N ARG A 236 4.67 19.36 -18.10
CA ARG A 236 3.28 18.97 -18.04
C ARG A 236 2.87 18.73 -16.60
N GLU A 237 2.21 19.74 -16.01
CA GLU A 237 1.45 19.58 -14.79
C GLU A 237 0.36 18.53 -15.05
N GLU A 238 0.49 17.33 -14.42
CA GLU A 238 -0.66 16.43 -14.39
C GLU A 238 -1.76 17.11 -13.55
N PRO A 239 -3.02 17.14 -14.03
CA PRO A 239 -4.13 17.68 -13.26
C PRO A 239 -4.24 16.95 -11.91
N GLY A 240 -4.15 17.69 -10.82
CA GLY A 240 -4.22 17.13 -9.44
C GLY A 240 -2.89 17.06 -8.70
N CYS A 241 -1.77 17.51 -9.26
CA CYS A 241 -0.50 17.59 -8.55
C CYS A 241 -0.47 18.84 -7.66
N PHE A 242 -0.79 18.69 -6.37
CA PHE A 242 -0.65 19.77 -5.39
C PHE A 242 0.84 20.01 -5.09
N ARG A 243 1.33 21.21 -5.35
CA ARG A 243 2.57 21.70 -4.75
C ARG A 243 2.28 22.04 -3.28
N LEU A 244 2.56 21.09 -2.39
CA LEU A 244 2.80 21.46 -0.99
C LEU A 244 4.05 22.34 -1.01
N LYS A 245 3.93 23.62 -0.66
CA LYS A 245 5.10 24.47 -0.46
C LYS A 245 5.87 23.89 0.71
N ALA A 246 7.06 23.35 0.45
CA ALA A 246 8.02 23.11 1.51
C ALA A 246 8.36 24.47 2.10
N SER A 247 7.88 24.73 3.29
CA SER A 247 8.34 25.89 4.03
C SER A 247 9.76 25.58 4.54
N SER A 248 10.66 26.52 4.34
CA SER A 248 12.10 26.37 4.61
C SER A 248 12.52 27.03 5.91
N SER A 249 11.58 27.43 6.79
CA SER A 249 11.91 28.04 8.07
C SER A 249 11.94 26.99 9.19
N GLU A 250 12.87 27.13 10.13
CA GLU A 250 12.96 26.30 11.33
C GLU A 250 11.70 26.39 12.24
N HIS A 251 10.82 27.34 11.97
CA HIS A 251 9.57 27.57 12.70
C HIS A 251 8.36 26.85 12.08
N ASP A 252 8.56 26.13 10.98
CA ASP A 252 7.46 25.46 10.31
C ASP A 252 7.07 24.16 10.98
N ARG A 253 5.85 24.13 11.49
CA ARG A 253 5.26 22.98 12.17
C ARG A 253 4.83 21.86 11.21
N VAL A 254 4.77 22.12 9.90
CA VAL A 254 4.51 21.12 8.83
C VAL A 254 5.81 20.87 8.08
N ARG A 255 6.33 19.66 8.16
CA ARG A 255 7.62 19.28 7.55
C ARG A 255 7.42 18.24 6.46
N LEU A 256 7.85 18.58 5.26
CA LEU A 256 7.89 17.65 4.13
C LEU A 256 9.23 16.90 4.14
N LEU A 257 9.22 15.62 4.46
CA LEU A 257 10.43 14.82 4.61
C LEU A 257 10.91 14.18 3.27
N GLY A 258 10.15 14.40 2.18
CA GLY A 258 10.43 13.75 0.91
C GLY A 258 10.23 12.23 0.96
N LEU A 259 10.80 11.54 -0.02
CA LEU A 259 10.79 10.09 -0.07
C LEU A 259 11.70 9.51 1.03
N ARG A 260 11.11 8.70 1.92
CA ARG A 260 11.82 8.04 3.00
C ARG A 260 11.77 6.52 2.84
N ARG A 261 12.86 5.84 3.16
CA ARG A 261 12.97 4.39 3.16
C ARG A 261 13.06 3.79 4.56
N ASP A 262 13.33 4.63 5.54
CA ASP A 262 13.47 4.32 6.96
C ASP A 262 12.15 4.53 7.73
N MET A 263 11.04 4.08 7.16
CA MET A 263 9.71 4.21 7.74
C MET A 263 9.60 3.66 9.17
N PRO A 264 10.23 2.50 9.54
CA PRO A 264 10.23 2.06 10.92
C PRO A 264 10.81 3.11 11.89
N THR A 265 11.91 3.77 11.49
CA THR A 265 12.57 4.80 12.29
C THR A 265 11.71 6.07 12.45
N LEU A 266 11.06 6.50 11.38
CA LEU A 266 10.13 7.64 11.43
C LEU A 266 8.91 7.34 12.29
N LEU A 267 8.35 6.13 12.18
CA LEU A 267 7.24 5.69 13.01
C LEU A 267 7.63 5.60 14.48
N ASP A 268 8.84 5.16 14.82
CA ASP A 268 9.32 5.22 16.19
C ASP A 268 9.34 6.65 16.74
N ALA A 269 9.89 7.59 15.96
CA ALA A 269 10.00 8.99 16.34
C ALA A 269 8.64 9.69 16.53
N ALA A 270 7.61 9.26 15.79
CA ALA A 270 6.27 9.81 15.86
C ALA A 270 5.54 9.43 17.17
N ASP A 271 4.56 10.26 17.54
CA ASP A 271 3.65 10.03 18.68
C ASP A 271 2.26 9.56 18.21
N GLY A 272 1.92 9.82 16.94
CA GLY A 272 0.69 9.38 16.29
C GLY A 272 0.85 9.31 14.78
N PHE A 273 -0.04 8.55 14.15
CA PHE A 273 -0.12 8.45 12.70
C PHE A 273 -1.47 8.95 12.19
N VAL A 274 -1.47 9.73 11.12
CA VAL A 274 -2.69 10.27 10.53
C VAL A 274 -2.78 9.97 9.04
N LEU A 275 -3.97 9.52 8.59
CA LEU A 275 -4.28 9.31 7.18
C LEU A 275 -5.52 10.10 6.79
N SER A 276 -5.39 11.02 5.84
CA SER A 276 -6.47 11.90 5.35
C SER A 276 -7.08 11.49 4.02
N SER A 277 -6.76 10.31 3.52
CA SER A 277 -7.05 9.88 2.16
C SER A 277 -8.52 10.04 1.75
N ALA A 278 -8.74 10.43 0.50
CA ALA A 278 -10.07 10.48 -0.12
C ALA A 278 -10.53 9.11 -0.62
N TRP A 279 -9.60 8.22 -1.00
CA TRP A 279 -9.86 6.80 -1.32
C TRP A 279 -8.60 5.95 -1.16
N GLU A 280 -8.80 4.69 -0.79
CA GLU A 280 -7.75 3.67 -0.61
C GLU A 280 -8.24 2.29 -1.07
N GLY A 281 -7.30 1.35 -1.23
CA GLY A 281 -7.61 -0.06 -1.22
C GLY A 281 -7.54 -0.61 0.21
N MET A 282 -6.31 -0.88 0.66
CA MET A 282 -5.96 -1.19 2.05
C MET A 282 -4.58 -0.57 2.32
N PRO A 283 -4.51 0.55 3.05
CA PRO A 283 -3.27 1.30 3.22
C PRO A 283 -2.30 0.58 4.18
N LEU A 284 -1.20 0.03 3.66
CA LEU A 284 -0.17 -0.66 4.46
C LEU A 284 0.37 0.23 5.58
N VAL A 285 0.55 1.52 5.31
CA VAL A 285 1.12 2.49 6.28
C VAL A 285 0.33 2.58 7.60
N ILE A 286 -0.99 2.34 7.58
CA ILE A 286 -1.79 2.22 8.81
C ILE A 286 -1.38 0.98 9.58
N GLY A 287 -1.29 -0.18 8.92
CA GLY A 287 -0.87 -1.42 9.56
C GLY A 287 0.57 -1.35 10.09
N GLU A 288 1.45 -0.67 9.36
CA GLU A 288 2.81 -0.37 9.78
C GLU A 288 2.81 0.49 11.06
N ALA A 289 2.02 1.57 11.10
CA ALA A 289 1.88 2.42 12.29
C ALA A 289 1.28 1.67 13.49
N MET A 290 0.26 0.86 13.26
CA MET A 290 -0.33 -0.01 14.29
C MET A 290 0.69 -1.02 14.82
N SER A 291 1.51 -1.62 13.94
CA SER A 291 2.58 -2.53 14.32
C SER A 291 3.63 -1.85 15.20
N MET A 292 3.85 -0.54 15.00
CA MET A 292 4.74 0.31 15.79
C MET A 292 4.07 0.93 17.02
N GLU A 293 2.90 0.41 17.42
CA GLU A 293 2.13 0.86 18.60
C GLU A 293 1.72 2.34 18.55
N LYS A 294 1.55 2.90 17.36
CA LYS A 294 1.13 4.30 17.25
C LYS A 294 -0.39 4.43 17.28
N PRO A 295 -0.96 5.39 18.03
CA PRO A 295 -2.34 5.77 17.87
C PRO A 295 -2.58 6.25 16.43
N VAL A 296 -3.65 5.77 15.82
CA VAL A 296 -3.99 6.06 14.42
C VAL A 296 -5.29 6.83 14.35
N VAL A 297 -5.28 7.92 13.59
CA VAL A 297 -6.47 8.66 13.17
C VAL A 297 -6.54 8.58 11.64
N ALA A 298 -7.66 8.13 11.11
CA ALA A 298 -7.77 7.93 9.66
C ALA A 298 -9.17 8.24 9.11
N THR A 299 -9.23 8.59 7.84
CA THR A 299 -10.49 8.71 7.11
C THR A 299 -11.10 7.34 6.79
N ASP A 300 -12.44 7.26 6.79
CA ASP A 300 -13.21 6.04 6.52
C ASP A 300 -13.27 5.74 5.01
N VAL A 301 -12.20 5.13 4.50
CA VAL A 301 -12.06 4.81 3.07
C VAL A 301 -11.46 3.43 2.86
N GLY A 302 -11.93 2.73 1.84
CA GLY A 302 -11.40 1.40 1.48
C GLY A 302 -11.41 0.42 2.64
N GLY A 303 -10.28 -0.23 2.89
CA GLY A 303 -10.09 -1.21 3.96
C GLY A 303 -9.63 -0.62 5.30
N VAL A 304 -9.69 0.71 5.50
CA VAL A 304 -9.24 1.35 6.74
C VAL A 304 -9.99 0.81 7.95
N ARG A 305 -11.32 0.71 7.86
CA ARG A 305 -12.16 0.18 8.94
C ARG A 305 -11.84 -1.28 9.26
N GLU A 306 -11.63 -2.10 8.23
CA GLU A 306 -11.24 -3.51 8.42
C GLU A 306 -9.90 -3.63 9.15
N LEU A 307 -8.95 -2.76 8.82
CA LEU A 307 -7.62 -2.77 9.40
C LEU A 307 -7.61 -2.28 10.84
N LEU A 308 -8.21 -1.11 11.10
CA LEU A 308 -8.22 -0.48 12.42
C LEU A 308 -9.11 -1.23 13.42
N GLY A 309 -10.29 -1.72 13.00
CA GLY A 309 -11.29 -2.20 13.95
C GLY A 309 -11.62 -1.12 15.00
N ASP A 310 -11.54 -1.48 16.27
CA ASP A 310 -11.82 -0.58 17.40
C ASP A 310 -10.54 0.03 18.01
N THR A 311 -9.37 -0.13 17.35
CA THR A 311 -8.08 0.27 17.94
C THR A 311 -7.59 1.66 17.49
N GLY A 312 -8.37 2.38 16.67
CA GLY A 312 -8.04 3.73 16.19
C GLY A 312 -9.29 4.59 16.00
N SER A 313 -9.09 5.84 15.63
CA SER A 313 -10.16 6.79 15.35
C SER A 313 -10.42 6.88 13.85
N ILE A 314 -11.68 6.77 13.45
CA ILE A 314 -12.10 6.82 12.04
C ILE A 314 -13.07 8.01 11.87
N VAL A 315 -12.76 8.86 10.88
CA VAL A 315 -13.57 10.05 10.58
C VAL A 315 -14.00 10.06 9.10
N ARG A 316 -14.99 10.86 8.78
CA ARG A 316 -15.45 11.00 7.39
C ARG A 316 -14.34 11.60 6.50
N ALA A 317 -14.18 11.07 5.29
CA ALA A 317 -13.27 11.64 4.29
C ALA A 317 -13.67 13.07 3.91
N LYS A 318 -12.68 13.91 3.62
CA LYS A 318 -12.83 15.33 3.25
C LYS A 318 -13.44 16.21 4.35
N ASP A 319 -13.32 15.80 5.61
CA ASP A 319 -13.80 16.53 6.79
C ASP A 319 -12.59 16.89 7.68
N SER A 320 -12.01 18.05 7.44
CA SER A 320 -10.84 18.53 8.20
C SER A 320 -11.18 18.81 9.66
N ALA A 321 -12.40 19.25 9.97
CA ALA A 321 -12.81 19.53 11.34
C ALA A 321 -12.95 18.24 12.17
N ALA A 322 -13.57 17.20 11.62
CA ALA A 322 -13.65 15.90 12.28
C ALA A 322 -12.25 15.27 12.43
N LEU A 323 -11.38 15.43 11.43
CA LEU A 323 -10.00 14.93 11.48
C LEU A 323 -9.21 15.64 12.59
N ALA A 324 -9.30 16.97 12.68
CA ALA A 324 -8.67 17.76 13.74
C ALA A 324 -9.17 17.37 15.15
N ALA A 325 -10.50 17.23 15.30
CA ALA A 325 -11.10 16.84 16.58
C ALA A 325 -10.58 15.47 17.05
N ALA A 326 -10.51 14.48 16.14
CA ALA A 326 -10.00 13.15 16.46
C ALA A 326 -8.48 13.16 16.79
N MET A 327 -7.70 13.99 16.09
CA MET A 327 -6.28 14.19 16.40
C MET A 327 -6.10 14.80 17.80
N LEU A 328 -6.86 15.84 18.14
CA LEU A 328 -6.83 16.47 19.45
C LEU A 328 -7.28 15.51 20.56
N GLU A 329 -8.31 14.71 20.32
CA GLU A 329 -8.75 13.67 21.27
C GLU A 329 -7.63 12.66 21.55
N ALA A 330 -6.95 12.17 20.50
CA ALA A 330 -5.82 11.25 20.66
C ALA A 330 -4.66 11.89 21.46
N MET A 331 -4.34 13.18 21.23
CA MET A 331 -3.30 13.90 21.95
C MET A 331 -3.63 14.09 23.42
N ARG A 332 -4.89 14.38 23.75
CA ARG A 332 -5.36 14.61 25.13
C ARG A 332 -5.38 13.35 25.99
N ARG A 333 -5.38 12.16 25.37
CA ARG A 333 -5.30 10.90 26.12
C ARG A 333 -4.02 10.86 26.96
N PRO A 334 -4.08 10.43 28.23
CA PRO A 334 -2.87 10.22 29.03
C PRO A 334 -1.88 9.29 28.34
N ALA A 335 -0.58 9.45 28.56
CA ALA A 335 0.47 8.64 27.94
C ALA A 335 0.23 7.13 28.12
N ALA A 336 -0.18 6.70 29.31
CA ALA A 336 -0.53 5.31 29.58
C ALA A 336 -1.71 4.80 28.73
N GLY A 337 -2.73 5.66 28.50
CA GLY A 337 -3.87 5.35 27.65
C GLY A 337 -3.48 5.24 26.17
N ARG A 338 -2.60 6.13 25.68
CA ARG A 338 -2.05 6.01 24.30
C ARG A 338 -1.24 4.75 24.12
N ALA A 339 -0.38 4.41 25.09
CA ALA A 339 0.42 3.19 25.05
C ALA A 339 -0.47 1.93 25.09
N MET A 340 -1.54 1.92 25.87
CA MET A 340 -2.48 0.80 25.89
C MET A 340 -3.19 0.63 24.54
N ALA A 341 -3.68 1.70 23.95
CA ALA A 341 -4.31 1.68 22.63
C ALA A 341 -3.33 1.22 21.55
N GLY A 342 -2.08 1.70 21.58
CA GLY A 342 -1.02 1.28 20.66
C GLY A 342 -0.72 -0.22 20.74
N ARG A 343 -0.57 -0.77 21.96
CA ARG A 343 -0.39 -2.21 22.16
C ARG A 343 -1.58 -3.03 21.65
N ALA A 344 -2.80 -2.57 21.87
CA ALA A 344 -4.01 -3.22 21.34
C ALA A 344 -4.01 -3.23 19.79
N ALA A 345 -3.60 -2.11 19.18
CA ALA A 345 -3.45 -2.01 17.73
C ALA A 345 -2.40 -2.99 17.20
N ARG A 346 -1.22 -3.07 17.83
CA ARG A 346 -0.19 -4.05 17.46
C ARG A 346 -0.69 -5.49 17.59
N GLN A 347 -1.36 -5.85 18.69
CA GLN A 347 -1.92 -7.19 18.87
C GLN A 347 -2.91 -7.55 17.76
N ARG A 348 -3.72 -6.59 17.31
CA ARG A 348 -4.61 -6.81 16.18
C ARG A 348 -3.84 -7.14 14.89
N ILE A 349 -2.75 -6.39 14.60
CA ILE A 349 -1.91 -6.66 13.43
C ILE A 349 -1.27 -8.04 13.52
N LEU A 350 -0.65 -8.37 14.64
CA LEU A 350 -0.02 -9.67 14.86
C LEU A 350 -0.99 -10.83 14.64
N ARG A 351 -2.22 -10.68 15.12
CA ARG A 351 -3.23 -11.75 15.07
C ARG A 351 -3.86 -11.93 13.68
N TYR A 352 -4.15 -10.84 12.95
CA TYR A 352 -5.00 -10.90 11.77
C TYR A 352 -4.34 -10.44 10.47
N PHE A 353 -3.24 -9.69 10.56
CA PHE A 353 -2.66 -9.01 9.41
C PHE A 353 -1.14 -9.18 9.32
N SER A 354 -0.52 -10.09 10.06
CA SER A 354 0.91 -10.37 9.87
C SER A 354 1.15 -10.96 8.49
N ILE A 355 2.27 -10.62 7.86
CA ILE A 355 2.62 -11.14 6.53
C ILE A 355 2.71 -12.68 6.52
N ASP A 356 3.14 -13.28 7.62
CA ASP A 356 3.24 -14.74 7.74
C ASP A 356 1.86 -15.41 7.76
N SER A 357 0.89 -14.82 8.47
CA SER A 357 -0.50 -15.27 8.45
C SER A 357 -1.10 -15.13 7.05
N LYS A 358 -0.88 -13.99 6.37
CA LYS A 358 -1.40 -13.77 5.02
C LYS A 358 -0.73 -14.66 3.98
N ALA A 359 0.56 -14.92 4.10
CA ALA A 359 1.24 -15.90 3.26
C ALA A 359 0.61 -17.30 3.39
N ALA A 360 0.26 -17.73 4.61
CA ALA A 360 -0.43 -19.00 4.80
C ALA A 360 -1.84 -19.03 4.17
N GLU A 361 -2.59 -17.93 4.23
CA GLU A 361 -3.90 -17.80 3.56
C GLU A 361 -3.74 -17.87 2.02
N TRP A 362 -2.75 -17.18 1.47
CA TRP A 362 -2.43 -17.23 0.03
C TRP A 362 -2.00 -18.63 -0.41
N GLU A 363 -1.15 -19.30 0.37
CA GLU A 363 -0.71 -20.66 0.09
C GLU A 363 -1.89 -21.63 0.01
N LYS A 364 -2.83 -21.54 0.95
CA LYS A 364 -4.07 -22.34 0.94
C LYS A 364 -4.90 -22.05 -0.31
N LEU A 365 -5.04 -20.79 -0.71
CA LEU A 365 -5.75 -20.45 -1.93
C LEU A 365 -5.06 -21.04 -3.17
N TYR A 366 -3.73 -20.93 -3.27
CA TYR A 366 -3.00 -21.52 -4.40
C TYR A 366 -3.17 -23.04 -4.46
N GLN A 367 -3.08 -23.73 -3.32
CA GLN A 367 -3.28 -25.18 -3.22
C GLN A 367 -4.70 -25.60 -3.62
N SER A 368 -5.71 -24.82 -3.27
CA SER A 368 -7.11 -25.12 -3.62
C SER A 368 -7.42 -25.02 -5.12
N LEU A 369 -6.54 -24.40 -5.89
CA LEU A 369 -6.67 -24.24 -7.34
C LEU A 369 -5.90 -25.31 -8.14
N LEU A 370 -5.00 -26.07 -7.47
CA LEU A 370 -4.22 -27.15 -8.12
C LEU A 370 -5.03 -28.41 -8.32
#